data_03a36f0c97b0418db2ce014ab0fe22e4
#
_entry.id   03a36f0c97b0418db2ce014ab0fe22e4
#
_cell.length_a   1.000
_cell.length_b   1.000
_cell.length_c   1.000
_cell.angle_alpha   90.00
_cell.angle_beta   90.00
_cell.angle_gamma   90.00
#
_symmetry.space_group_name_H-M   'P 1'
#
loop_
_entity.id
_entity.type
_entity.pdbx_description
1 polymer ?
#
loop_
_entity_poly.entity_id
_entity_poly.type
_entity_poly.pdbx_seq_one_letter_code
_entity_poly.pdbx_strand_id
1 'polypeptide(L)'
;MLNRFAEVTRGGQLESCHAGALVIATAAGDILGVAGANGKEVFPRSSIKLIQALPLIETGAADRYAMGEGELALACASHVGSPRHVAIVSRLLERTGLAAGKLACGPQFPLDIDDQRALLKSGVQPTALHNNCSGKHAAMLLTARHLGEPIEHYELAQHPVQERIRQTIEEVVGARLDDAIPGIDGCSVPTWRLPLDRLAIAFARLICGEGLADPRRRAVDRLLSACWAQPELMAGRGRFDTEILTRFPQDVFIKAGAEGVYCGAIR
;
A
#
# COMPACT_ATOMS: atom_id res chain seq x y z
N MET A 1 -5.53 24.11 -12.99
CA MET A 1 -4.05 24.18 -13.01
C MET A 1 -3.52 23.52 -11.74
N LEU A 2 -2.30 22.99 -11.73
CA LEU A 2 -1.65 22.51 -10.51
C LEU A 2 -1.13 23.71 -9.70
N ASN A 3 -1.23 23.66 -8.38
CA ASN A 3 -0.64 24.67 -7.51
C ASN A 3 0.83 24.35 -7.24
N ARG A 4 1.65 25.37 -7.11
CA ARG A 4 3.01 25.21 -6.61
C ARG A 4 2.98 24.93 -5.11
N PHE A 5 3.63 23.85 -4.70
CA PHE A 5 3.73 23.44 -3.29
C PHE A 5 5.12 23.67 -2.71
N ALA A 6 6.15 23.65 -3.54
CA ALA A 6 7.51 23.90 -3.11
C ALA A 6 8.28 24.63 -4.20
N GLU A 7 9.15 25.55 -3.77
CA GLU A 7 10.11 26.24 -4.61
C GLU A 7 11.52 25.97 -4.09
N VAL A 8 12.41 25.63 -5.00
CA VAL A 8 13.84 25.49 -4.70
C VAL A 8 14.53 26.74 -5.23
N THR A 9 15.31 27.37 -4.37
CA THR A 9 16.03 28.61 -4.74
C THR A 9 17.54 28.42 -4.62
N ARG A 10 18.29 29.11 -5.47
CA ARG A 10 19.74 29.21 -5.41
C ARG A 10 20.15 30.68 -5.51
N GLY A 11 20.91 31.14 -4.51
CA GLY A 11 21.32 32.55 -4.47
C GLY A 11 20.11 33.51 -4.46
N GLY A 12 18.97 33.12 -3.87
CA GLY A 12 17.74 33.90 -3.82
C GLY A 12 16.91 33.91 -5.12
N GLN A 13 17.34 33.20 -6.16
CA GLN A 13 16.61 33.07 -7.41
C GLN A 13 15.94 31.69 -7.51
N LEU A 14 14.75 31.64 -8.14
CA LEU A 14 14.02 30.39 -8.36
C LEU A 14 14.82 29.46 -9.29
N GLU A 15 15.18 28.27 -8.78
CA GLU A 15 15.87 27.23 -9.55
C GLU A 15 14.88 26.20 -10.11
N SER A 16 13.96 25.73 -9.26
CA SER A 16 12.89 24.81 -9.68
C SER A 16 11.65 24.95 -8.80
N CYS A 17 10.53 24.45 -9.29
CA CYS A 17 9.29 24.39 -8.53
C CYS A 17 8.63 23.02 -8.67
N HIS A 18 7.93 22.59 -7.62
CA HIS A 18 7.13 21.38 -7.59
C HIS A 18 5.67 21.77 -7.48
N ALA A 19 4.87 21.29 -8.42
CA ALA A 19 3.44 21.55 -8.46
C ALA A 19 2.65 20.25 -8.26
N GLY A 20 1.49 20.34 -7.63
CA GLY A 20 0.66 19.19 -7.32
C GLY A 20 -0.82 19.53 -7.13
N ALA A 21 -1.56 18.57 -6.65
CA ALA A 21 -2.94 18.70 -6.21
C ALA A 21 -3.06 18.09 -4.79
N LEU A 22 -3.88 18.73 -3.94
CA LEU A 22 -4.17 18.32 -2.58
C LEU A 22 -5.67 18.42 -2.34
N VAL A 23 -6.24 17.43 -1.66
CA VAL A 23 -7.60 17.48 -1.13
C VAL A 23 -7.55 17.11 0.34
N ILE A 24 -8.26 17.87 1.16
CA ILE A 24 -8.53 17.59 2.58
C ILE A 24 -10.05 17.40 2.72
N ALA A 25 -10.45 16.28 3.28
CA ALA A 25 -11.87 15.93 3.42
C ALA A 25 -12.17 15.31 4.79
N THR A 26 -13.42 15.41 5.23
CA THR A 26 -13.94 14.69 6.39
C THR A 26 -14.45 13.30 5.99
N ALA A 27 -14.67 12.42 6.97
CA ALA A 27 -15.31 11.12 6.74
C ALA A 27 -16.78 11.24 6.29
N ALA A 28 -17.46 12.31 6.69
CA ALA A 28 -18.82 12.63 6.23
C ALA A 28 -18.88 13.01 4.74
N GLY A 29 -17.73 13.38 4.14
CA GLY A 29 -17.63 13.73 2.72
C GLY A 29 -17.48 15.22 2.46
N ASP A 30 -17.36 16.06 3.50
CA ASP A 30 -17.14 17.50 3.34
C ASP A 30 -15.70 17.77 2.87
N ILE A 31 -15.56 18.59 1.86
CA ILE A 31 -14.26 19.05 1.38
C ILE A 31 -13.84 20.29 2.16
N LEU A 32 -12.83 20.14 3.02
CA LEU A 32 -12.30 21.22 3.87
C LEU A 32 -11.28 22.09 3.15
N GLY A 33 -10.58 21.53 2.16
CA GLY A 33 -9.58 22.28 1.40
C GLY A 33 -9.18 21.59 0.11
N VAL A 34 -8.89 22.39 -0.89
CA VAL A 34 -8.40 21.96 -2.20
C VAL A 34 -7.27 22.88 -2.65
N ALA A 35 -6.17 22.29 -3.11
CA ALA A 35 -5.15 23.00 -3.84
C ALA A 35 -4.83 22.26 -5.15
N GLY A 36 -4.65 23.00 -6.24
CA GLY A 36 -4.51 22.42 -7.58
C GLY A 36 -5.86 22.07 -8.21
N ALA A 37 -5.88 21.09 -9.13
CA ALA A 37 -7.09 20.80 -9.87
C ALA A 37 -8.06 19.95 -9.03
N ASN A 38 -9.25 20.49 -8.78
CA ASN A 38 -10.38 19.76 -8.23
C ASN A 38 -10.89 18.72 -9.27
N GLY A 39 -11.36 17.56 -8.80
CA GLY A 39 -11.89 16.48 -9.65
C GLY A 39 -10.84 15.73 -10.47
N LYS A 40 -9.54 15.86 -10.16
CA LYS A 40 -8.51 15.04 -10.80
C LYS A 40 -8.56 13.59 -10.35
N GLU A 41 -8.46 12.72 -11.33
CA GLU A 41 -8.15 11.33 -11.11
C GLU A 41 -6.63 11.13 -11.08
N VAL A 42 -6.20 10.29 -10.16
CA VAL A 42 -4.79 9.90 -9.99
C VAL A 42 -4.66 8.38 -9.92
N PHE A 43 -3.52 7.86 -10.33
CA PHE A 43 -3.15 6.49 -9.98
C PHE A 43 -2.65 6.50 -8.54
N PRO A 44 -3.37 5.90 -7.58
CA PRO A 44 -2.99 5.94 -6.17
C PRO A 44 -1.73 5.13 -5.89
N ARG A 45 -1.41 4.18 -6.73
CA ARG A 45 -0.25 3.32 -6.61
C ARG A 45 -0.21 2.65 -5.22
N SER A 46 0.96 2.59 -4.62
CA SER A 46 1.15 1.96 -3.31
C SER A 46 0.46 2.69 -2.13
N SER A 47 -0.11 3.87 -2.32
CA SER A 47 -0.79 4.57 -1.22
C SER A 47 -2.04 3.83 -0.74
N ILE A 48 -2.70 3.03 -1.58
CA ILE A 48 -3.91 2.26 -1.23
C ILE A 48 -3.65 0.81 -0.78
N LYS A 49 -2.43 0.45 -0.42
CA LYS A 49 -2.13 -0.94 -0.03
C LYS A 49 -2.92 -1.41 1.20
N LEU A 50 -3.29 -0.51 2.11
CA LEU A 50 -4.21 -0.81 3.20
C LEU A 50 -5.54 -1.38 2.65
N ILE A 51 -6.10 -0.73 1.62
CA ILE A 51 -7.36 -1.17 0.98
C ILE A 51 -7.14 -2.51 0.25
N GLN A 52 -6.01 -2.65 -0.46
CA GLN A 52 -5.68 -3.89 -1.18
C GLN A 52 -5.48 -5.10 -0.24
N ALA A 53 -5.15 -4.86 1.03
CA ALA A 53 -4.96 -5.90 2.04
C ALA A 53 -6.27 -6.32 2.76
N LEU A 54 -7.38 -5.57 2.61
CA LEU A 54 -8.64 -5.89 3.29
C LEU A 54 -9.16 -7.30 2.97
N PRO A 55 -9.16 -7.77 1.72
CA PRO A 55 -9.61 -9.13 1.39
C PRO A 55 -8.85 -10.23 2.14
N LEU A 56 -7.58 -10.03 2.48
CA LEU A 56 -6.81 -10.99 3.30
C LEU A 56 -7.46 -11.25 4.67
N ILE A 57 -8.02 -10.20 5.28
CA ILE A 57 -8.70 -10.29 6.58
C ILE A 57 -10.14 -10.74 6.40
N GLU A 58 -10.87 -10.10 5.49
CA GLU A 58 -12.32 -10.30 5.30
C GLU A 58 -12.66 -11.73 4.85
N THR A 59 -11.79 -12.38 4.10
CA THR A 59 -11.95 -13.78 3.70
C THR A 59 -11.56 -14.79 4.77
N GLY A 60 -10.91 -14.35 5.86
CA GLY A 60 -10.36 -15.22 6.90
C GLY A 60 -8.99 -15.83 6.57
N ALA A 61 -8.38 -15.46 5.45
CA ALA A 61 -7.07 -15.99 5.05
C ALA A 61 -5.98 -15.69 6.10
N ALA A 62 -5.98 -14.48 6.66
CA ALA A 62 -5.02 -14.11 7.71
C ALA A 62 -5.12 -15.02 8.95
N ASP A 63 -6.34 -15.38 9.35
CA ASP A 63 -6.58 -16.27 10.50
C ASP A 63 -6.21 -17.71 10.16
N ARG A 64 -6.59 -18.18 8.99
CA ARG A 64 -6.25 -19.53 8.49
C ARG A 64 -4.75 -19.81 8.52
N TYR A 65 -3.95 -18.78 8.21
CA TYR A 65 -2.49 -18.89 8.20
C TYR A 65 -1.82 -18.29 9.43
N ALA A 66 -2.57 -17.97 10.49
CA ALA A 66 -2.09 -17.43 11.75
C ALA A 66 -1.09 -16.26 11.55
N MET A 67 -1.47 -15.29 10.70
CA MET A 67 -0.60 -14.14 10.41
C MET A 67 -0.48 -13.21 11.60
N GLY A 68 0.76 -12.93 12.01
CA GLY A 68 1.08 -11.98 13.06
C GLY A 68 1.16 -10.54 12.55
N GLU A 69 1.28 -9.59 13.48
CA GLU A 69 1.32 -8.14 13.18
C GLU A 69 2.37 -7.77 12.13
N GLY A 70 3.58 -8.35 12.21
CA GLY A 70 4.64 -8.06 11.24
C GLY A 70 4.28 -8.46 9.81
N GLU A 71 3.58 -9.58 9.63
CA GLU A 71 3.14 -10.06 8.32
C GLU A 71 1.95 -9.24 7.79
N LEU A 72 1.05 -8.82 8.67
CA LEU A 72 -0.06 -7.93 8.33
C LEU A 72 0.44 -6.53 7.94
N ALA A 73 1.41 -5.98 8.67
CA ALA A 73 2.06 -4.72 8.29
C ALA A 73 2.73 -4.83 6.92
N LEU A 74 3.41 -5.95 6.63
CA LEU A 74 4.02 -6.22 5.33
C LEU A 74 2.99 -6.35 4.19
N ALA A 75 1.78 -6.82 4.45
CA ALA A 75 0.70 -6.83 3.45
C ALA A 75 0.33 -5.41 2.98
N CYS A 76 0.46 -4.41 3.86
CA CYS A 76 0.23 -2.99 3.58
C CYS A 76 1.50 -2.23 3.13
N ALA A 77 2.67 -2.88 3.12
CA ALA A 77 3.96 -2.24 3.04
C ALA A 77 4.38 -1.80 1.63
N SER A 78 5.17 -0.73 1.61
CA SER A 78 6.14 -0.46 0.55
C SER A 78 7.52 -0.43 1.18
N HIS A 79 7.99 -1.61 1.58
CA HIS A 79 9.18 -1.75 2.39
C HIS A 79 10.49 -1.56 1.61
N VAL A 80 11.58 -1.37 2.33
CA VAL A 80 12.90 -1.13 1.71
C VAL A 80 13.66 -2.40 1.33
N GLY A 81 13.09 -3.59 1.50
CA GLY A 81 13.74 -4.85 1.13
C GLY A 81 14.90 -5.25 2.04
N SER A 82 14.93 -4.80 3.30
CA SER A 82 15.98 -5.15 4.26
C SER A 82 15.96 -6.65 4.60
N PRO A 83 17.04 -7.20 5.19
CA PRO A 83 17.09 -8.61 5.60
C PRO A 83 15.92 -9.03 6.50
N ARG A 84 15.41 -8.11 7.35
CA ARG A 84 14.25 -8.36 8.21
C ARG A 84 12.97 -8.56 7.39
N HIS A 85 12.74 -7.73 6.36
CA HIS A 85 11.59 -7.86 5.45
C HIS A 85 11.65 -9.20 4.70
N VAL A 86 12.79 -9.49 4.10
CA VAL A 86 13.04 -10.73 3.36
C VAL A 86 12.77 -11.95 4.25
N ALA A 87 13.32 -11.97 5.45
CA ALA A 87 13.18 -13.09 6.38
C ALA A 87 11.72 -13.35 6.81
N ILE A 88 10.91 -12.30 7.01
CA ILE A 88 9.50 -12.45 7.40
C ILE A 88 8.69 -12.99 6.24
N VAL A 89 8.83 -12.41 5.02
CA VAL A 89 8.09 -12.87 3.85
C VAL A 89 8.50 -14.31 3.47
N SER A 90 9.81 -14.65 3.53
CA SER A 90 10.29 -16.00 3.26
C SER A 90 9.65 -17.02 4.20
N ARG A 91 9.72 -16.77 5.52
CA ARG A 91 9.12 -17.65 6.52
C ARG A 91 7.60 -17.79 6.36
N LEU A 92 6.89 -16.72 6.00
CA LEU A 92 5.46 -16.77 5.73
C LEU A 92 5.15 -17.70 4.56
N LEU A 93 5.87 -17.56 3.45
CA LEU A 93 5.69 -18.41 2.28
C LEU A 93 6.05 -19.87 2.58
N GLU A 94 7.20 -20.12 3.22
CA GLU A 94 7.67 -21.46 3.61
C GLU A 94 6.64 -22.20 4.48
N ARG A 95 6.17 -21.59 5.57
CA ARG A 95 5.19 -22.25 6.47
C ARG A 95 3.82 -22.46 5.82
N THR A 96 3.52 -21.74 4.75
CA THR A 96 2.29 -21.91 3.98
C THR A 96 2.47 -22.79 2.75
N GLY A 97 3.68 -23.32 2.53
CA GLY A 97 4.00 -24.22 1.42
C GLY A 97 3.98 -23.52 0.06
N LEU A 98 4.30 -22.22 0.02
CA LEU A 98 4.46 -21.44 -1.20
C LEU A 98 5.94 -21.17 -1.47
N ALA A 99 6.37 -21.36 -2.70
CA ALA A 99 7.73 -20.99 -3.10
C ALA A 99 7.84 -19.48 -3.35
N ALA A 100 8.97 -18.87 -2.95
CA ALA A 100 9.24 -17.45 -3.21
C ALA A 100 9.20 -17.08 -4.71
N GLY A 101 9.51 -18.04 -5.59
CA GLY A 101 9.39 -17.87 -7.05
C GLY A 101 7.96 -17.65 -7.57
N LYS A 102 6.93 -17.85 -6.73
CA LYS A 102 5.53 -17.51 -7.07
C LYS A 102 5.21 -16.02 -6.94
N LEU A 103 6.11 -15.22 -6.35
CA LEU A 103 5.92 -13.78 -6.25
C LEU A 103 6.09 -13.12 -7.63
N ALA A 104 5.02 -12.61 -8.22
CA ALA A 104 5.02 -11.99 -9.54
C ALA A 104 5.63 -10.57 -9.56
N CYS A 105 5.99 -9.99 -8.40
CA CYS A 105 6.53 -8.62 -8.33
C CYS A 105 7.93 -8.45 -8.93
N GLY A 106 8.62 -9.53 -9.24
CA GLY A 106 9.98 -9.51 -9.77
C GLY A 106 11.05 -9.11 -8.75
N PRO A 107 12.34 -9.30 -9.09
CA PRO A 107 13.46 -8.95 -8.22
C PRO A 107 13.64 -7.43 -8.14
N GLN A 108 14.14 -6.96 -6.99
CA GLN A 108 14.47 -5.56 -6.76
C GLN A 108 15.64 -5.48 -5.78
N PHE A 109 16.58 -4.57 -6.00
CA PHE A 109 17.57 -4.26 -4.98
C PHE A 109 16.92 -3.58 -3.77
N PRO A 110 17.44 -3.82 -2.55
CA PRO A 110 17.03 -3.05 -1.38
C PRO A 110 17.08 -1.54 -1.64
N LEU A 111 16.08 -0.82 -1.15
CA LEU A 111 16.02 0.64 -1.29
C LEU A 111 16.86 1.37 -0.24
N ASP A 112 17.20 0.70 0.86
CA ASP A 112 18.18 1.19 1.82
C ASP A 112 19.59 0.99 1.21
N ILE A 113 20.40 2.06 1.21
CA ILE A 113 21.69 2.05 0.54
C ILE A 113 22.71 1.12 1.21
N ASP A 114 22.65 0.96 2.52
CA ASP A 114 23.57 0.09 3.25
C ASP A 114 23.20 -1.38 3.07
N ASP A 115 21.91 -1.72 3.09
CA ASP A 115 21.43 -3.06 2.76
C ASP A 115 21.74 -3.42 1.30
N GLN A 116 21.59 -2.48 0.36
CA GLN A 116 21.95 -2.67 -1.04
C GLN A 116 23.46 -2.95 -1.20
N ARG A 117 24.31 -2.14 -0.55
CA ARG A 117 25.77 -2.33 -0.57
C ARG A 117 26.19 -3.66 0.05
N ALA A 118 25.55 -4.06 1.15
CA ALA A 118 25.80 -5.34 1.79
C ALA A 118 25.46 -6.51 0.86
N LEU A 119 24.30 -6.45 0.19
CA LEU A 119 23.88 -7.47 -0.77
C LEU A 119 24.85 -7.56 -1.96
N LEU A 120 25.25 -6.42 -2.53
CA LEU A 120 26.23 -6.37 -3.63
C LEU A 120 27.59 -6.97 -3.22
N LYS A 121 28.08 -6.64 -2.02
CA LYS A 121 29.35 -7.17 -1.50
C LYS A 121 29.30 -8.68 -1.25
N SER A 122 28.14 -9.23 -0.91
CA SER A 122 27.96 -10.67 -0.71
C SER A 122 27.94 -11.47 -2.02
N GLY A 123 27.83 -10.83 -3.17
CA GLY A 123 27.68 -11.49 -4.47
C GLY A 123 26.30 -12.12 -4.70
N VAL A 124 25.36 -11.97 -3.74
CA VAL A 124 24.01 -12.52 -3.85
C VAL A 124 23.13 -11.62 -4.72
N GLN A 125 22.43 -12.21 -5.67
CA GLN A 125 21.49 -11.47 -6.50
C GLN A 125 20.19 -11.17 -5.76
N PRO A 126 19.57 -9.99 -5.99
CA PRO A 126 18.27 -9.70 -5.43
C PRO A 126 17.19 -10.64 -5.99
N THR A 127 16.20 -10.92 -5.19
CA THR A 127 15.05 -11.76 -5.54
C THR A 127 13.75 -11.01 -5.40
N ALA A 128 12.63 -11.63 -5.76
CA ALA A 128 11.30 -11.07 -5.53
C ALA A 128 10.99 -10.81 -4.04
N LEU A 129 11.67 -11.50 -3.11
CA LEU A 129 11.55 -11.24 -1.67
C LEU A 129 12.04 -9.83 -1.27
N HIS A 130 13.03 -9.29 -1.99
CA HIS A 130 13.56 -7.93 -1.75
C HIS A 130 12.66 -6.84 -2.33
N ASN A 131 11.71 -7.19 -3.22
CA ASN A 131 10.80 -6.24 -3.82
C ASN A 131 9.93 -5.59 -2.73
N ASN A 132 9.78 -4.27 -2.81
CA ASN A 132 9.01 -3.47 -1.85
C ASN A 132 7.52 -3.87 -1.75
N CYS A 133 7.03 -4.70 -2.66
CA CYS A 133 5.68 -5.22 -2.70
C CYS A 133 5.58 -6.70 -2.31
N SER A 134 6.68 -7.37 -1.93
CA SER A 134 6.69 -8.83 -1.69
C SER A 134 5.67 -9.26 -0.62
N GLY A 135 5.48 -8.47 0.45
CA GLY A 135 4.47 -8.73 1.48
C GLY A 135 3.04 -8.65 0.95
N LYS A 136 2.73 -7.64 0.13
CA LYS A 136 1.43 -7.52 -0.55
C LYS A 136 1.17 -8.73 -1.47
N HIS A 137 2.17 -9.14 -2.25
CA HIS A 137 2.06 -10.29 -3.14
C HIS A 137 1.87 -11.60 -2.37
N ALA A 138 2.58 -11.79 -1.26
CA ALA A 138 2.34 -12.92 -0.36
C ALA A 138 0.89 -12.93 0.16
N ALA A 139 0.36 -11.77 0.57
CA ALA A 139 -1.02 -11.64 1.02
C ALA A 139 -2.04 -12.03 -0.07
N MET A 140 -1.83 -11.61 -1.32
CA MET A 140 -2.68 -11.96 -2.46
C MET A 140 -2.64 -13.48 -2.74
N LEU A 141 -1.45 -14.07 -2.76
CA LEU A 141 -1.26 -15.53 -2.94
C LEU A 141 -1.96 -16.34 -1.83
N LEU A 142 -1.85 -15.89 -0.57
CA LEU A 142 -2.51 -16.55 0.56
C LEU A 142 -4.02 -16.42 0.50
N THR A 143 -4.54 -15.28 0.05
CA THR A 143 -5.97 -15.08 -0.14
C THR A 143 -6.51 -16.00 -1.24
N ALA A 144 -5.86 -16.04 -2.41
CA ALA A 144 -6.23 -16.93 -3.51
C ALA A 144 -6.20 -18.41 -3.06
N ARG A 145 -5.11 -18.85 -2.43
CA ARG A 145 -4.97 -20.22 -1.94
C ARG A 145 -6.00 -20.59 -0.89
N HIS A 146 -6.32 -19.69 0.03
CA HIS A 146 -7.35 -19.90 1.05
C HIS A 146 -8.72 -20.16 0.44
N LEU A 147 -9.04 -19.46 -0.64
CA LEU A 147 -10.31 -19.57 -1.34
C LEU A 147 -10.33 -20.67 -2.40
N GLY A 148 -9.24 -21.44 -2.56
CA GLY A 148 -9.14 -22.48 -3.58
C GLY A 148 -9.05 -21.92 -5.01
N GLU A 149 -8.66 -20.65 -5.15
CA GLU A 149 -8.44 -19.98 -6.44
C GLU A 149 -7.04 -20.36 -6.98
N PRO A 150 -6.82 -20.29 -8.31
CA PRO A 150 -5.49 -20.49 -8.88
C PRO A 150 -4.46 -19.55 -8.23
N ILE A 151 -3.23 -20.00 -8.05
CA ILE A 151 -2.13 -19.15 -7.58
C ILE A 151 -1.23 -18.67 -8.72
N GLU A 152 -1.42 -19.21 -9.91
CA GLU A 152 -0.79 -18.78 -11.14
C GLU A 152 -1.51 -17.54 -11.69
N HIS A 153 -0.72 -16.59 -12.20
CA HIS A 153 -1.26 -15.38 -12.82
C HIS A 153 -2.19 -14.54 -11.92
N TYR A 154 -2.02 -14.64 -10.60
CA TYR A 154 -2.82 -13.87 -9.64
C TYR A 154 -2.62 -12.34 -9.79
N GLU A 155 -1.60 -11.91 -10.49
CA GLU A 155 -1.32 -10.50 -10.81
C GLU A 155 -2.19 -9.95 -11.95
N LEU A 156 -2.84 -10.79 -12.76
CA LEU A 156 -3.65 -10.34 -13.89
C LEU A 156 -5.00 -9.79 -13.44
N ALA A 157 -5.47 -8.72 -14.09
CA ALA A 157 -6.69 -8.00 -13.70
C ALA A 157 -7.95 -8.89 -13.62
N GLN A 158 -8.06 -9.89 -14.50
CA GLN A 158 -9.19 -10.82 -14.56
C GLN A 158 -9.11 -11.96 -13.53
N HIS A 159 -8.02 -12.05 -12.75
CA HIS A 159 -7.90 -13.07 -11.72
C HIS A 159 -8.85 -12.80 -10.54
N PRO A 160 -9.50 -13.81 -9.95
CA PRO A 160 -10.48 -13.61 -8.86
C PRO A 160 -9.95 -12.76 -7.69
N VAL A 161 -8.68 -12.89 -7.30
CA VAL A 161 -8.10 -12.08 -6.23
C VAL A 161 -8.01 -10.59 -6.62
N GLN A 162 -7.69 -10.27 -7.87
CA GLN A 162 -7.62 -8.88 -8.33
C GLN A 162 -9.02 -8.28 -8.51
N GLU A 163 -9.97 -9.09 -8.99
CA GLU A 163 -11.36 -8.67 -9.09
C GLU A 163 -11.95 -8.36 -7.71
N ARG A 164 -11.65 -9.17 -6.70
CA ARG A 164 -12.04 -8.91 -5.30
C ARG A 164 -11.41 -7.64 -4.76
N ILE A 165 -10.13 -7.39 -5.08
CA ILE A 165 -9.45 -6.15 -4.72
C ILE A 165 -10.09 -4.95 -5.42
N ARG A 166 -10.43 -5.05 -6.71
CA ARG A 166 -11.12 -4.01 -7.46
C ARG A 166 -12.45 -3.64 -6.79
N GLN A 167 -13.28 -4.65 -6.47
CA GLN A 167 -14.56 -4.45 -5.77
C GLN A 167 -14.37 -3.80 -4.41
N THR A 168 -13.35 -4.23 -3.64
CA THR A 168 -13.01 -3.61 -2.36
C THR A 168 -12.63 -2.13 -2.53
N ILE A 169 -11.86 -1.79 -3.56
CA ILE A 169 -11.52 -0.40 -3.86
C ILE A 169 -12.78 0.41 -4.20
N GLU A 170 -13.66 -0.12 -5.05
CA GLU A 170 -14.91 0.52 -5.43
C GLU A 170 -15.78 0.85 -4.22
N GLU A 171 -15.97 -0.14 -3.34
CA GLU A 171 -16.80 0.01 -2.14
C GLU A 171 -16.22 1.03 -1.15
N VAL A 172 -14.89 0.98 -0.91
CA VAL A 172 -14.22 1.87 0.04
C VAL A 172 -14.13 3.30 -0.49
N VAL A 173 -13.81 3.46 -1.77
CA VAL A 173 -13.63 4.78 -2.40
C VAL A 173 -14.97 5.38 -2.85
N GLY A 174 -15.96 4.54 -3.10
CA GLY A 174 -17.26 4.98 -3.64
C GLY A 174 -17.15 5.42 -5.11
N ALA A 175 -16.29 4.76 -5.89
CA ALA A 175 -16.11 5.01 -7.31
C ALA A 175 -16.25 3.71 -8.10
N ARG A 176 -16.95 3.74 -9.22
CA ARG A 176 -17.09 2.56 -10.10
C ARG A 176 -15.89 2.40 -11.00
N LEU A 177 -15.43 1.16 -11.14
CA LEU A 177 -14.27 0.79 -11.94
C LEU A 177 -14.56 -0.33 -12.96
N ASP A 178 -15.82 -0.71 -13.11
CA ASP A 178 -16.23 -1.84 -13.98
C ASP A 178 -15.71 -1.71 -15.41
N ASP A 179 -15.82 -0.50 -15.98
CA ASP A 179 -15.40 -0.20 -17.35
C ASP A 179 -14.00 0.45 -17.42
N ALA A 180 -13.32 0.60 -16.26
CA ALA A 180 -12.03 1.27 -16.22
C ALA A 180 -10.91 0.33 -16.66
N ILE A 181 -10.13 0.74 -17.63
CA ILE A 181 -8.92 0.03 -18.05
C ILE A 181 -7.84 0.27 -16.99
N PRO A 182 -7.36 -0.77 -16.28
CA PRO A 182 -6.30 -0.60 -15.31
C PRO A 182 -4.95 -0.32 -15.98
N GLY A 183 -4.14 0.53 -15.35
CA GLY A 183 -2.71 0.52 -15.58
C GLY A 183 -2.06 -0.69 -14.90
N ILE A 184 -0.85 -1.02 -15.29
CA ILE A 184 -0.05 -2.07 -14.62
C ILE A 184 1.00 -1.38 -13.74
N ASP A 185 0.99 -1.69 -12.45
CA ASP A 185 1.99 -1.17 -11.51
C ASP A 185 3.36 -1.83 -11.76
N GLY A 186 4.43 -1.19 -11.29
CA GLY A 186 5.80 -1.71 -11.43
C GLY A 186 6.02 -3.09 -10.77
N CYS A 187 5.10 -3.54 -9.93
CA CYS A 187 5.08 -4.89 -9.35
C CYS A 187 4.11 -5.85 -10.06
N SER A 188 3.67 -5.52 -11.28
CA SER A 188 2.84 -6.33 -12.18
C SER A 188 1.34 -6.42 -11.83
N VAL A 189 0.85 -5.86 -10.71
CA VAL A 189 -0.58 -5.88 -10.39
C VAL A 189 -1.33 -4.68 -10.98
N PRO A 190 -2.67 -4.78 -11.18
CA PRO A 190 -3.48 -3.68 -11.67
C PRO A 190 -3.48 -2.49 -10.72
N THR A 191 -3.57 -1.30 -11.30
CA THR A 191 -3.83 -0.05 -10.59
C THR A 191 -4.81 0.80 -11.39
N TRP A 192 -5.85 1.30 -10.74
CA TRP A 192 -6.92 2.09 -11.38
C TRP A 192 -6.75 3.56 -11.04
N ARG A 193 -7.18 4.43 -11.95
CA ARG A 193 -7.30 5.86 -11.64
C ARG A 193 -8.50 6.08 -10.74
N LEU A 194 -8.32 6.89 -9.71
CA LEU A 194 -9.33 7.20 -8.71
C LEU A 194 -9.44 8.73 -8.53
N PRO A 195 -10.65 9.24 -8.29
CA PRO A 195 -10.83 10.65 -7.94
C PRO A 195 -10.12 10.98 -6.62
N LEU A 196 -9.33 12.06 -6.62
CA LEU A 196 -8.49 12.42 -5.46
C LEU A 196 -9.32 12.80 -4.23
N ASP A 197 -10.47 13.42 -4.41
CA ASP A 197 -11.43 13.75 -3.35
C ASP A 197 -12.04 12.49 -2.72
N ARG A 198 -12.39 11.50 -3.54
CA ARG A 198 -12.90 10.21 -3.06
C ARG A 198 -11.84 9.44 -2.26
N LEU A 199 -10.57 9.51 -2.70
CA LEU A 199 -9.46 8.93 -1.93
C LEU A 199 -9.30 9.60 -0.56
N ALA A 200 -9.39 10.92 -0.48
CA ALA A 200 -9.31 11.67 0.78
C ALA A 200 -10.44 11.26 1.74
N ILE A 201 -11.68 11.21 1.26
CA ILE A 201 -12.84 10.76 2.03
C ILE A 201 -12.69 9.30 2.49
N ALA A 202 -12.23 8.43 1.60
CA ALA A 202 -12.00 7.02 1.91
C ALA A 202 -10.99 6.85 3.06
N PHE A 203 -9.87 7.56 3.03
CA PHE A 203 -8.87 7.50 4.10
C PHE A 203 -9.40 8.05 5.42
N ALA A 204 -10.18 9.12 5.41
CA ALA A 204 -10.85 9.64 6.60
C ALA A 204 -11.81 8.60 7.21
N ARG A 205 -12.62 7.92 6.38
CA ARG A 205 -13.52 6.83 6.82
C ARG A 205 -12.76 5.62 7.37
N LEU A 206 -11.67 5.23 6.71
CA LEU A 206 -10.86 4.09 7.16
C LEU A 206 -10.30 4.29 8.56
N ILE A 207 -9.80 5.50 8.89
CA ILE A 207 -9.18 5.72 10.20
C ILE A 207 -10.19 5.88 11.34
N CYS A 208 -11.39 6.43 11.09
CA CYS A 208 -12.43 6.62 12.11
C CYS A 208 -13.48 5.50 12.12
N GLY A 209 -13.54 4.67 11.08
CA GLY A 209 -14.52 3.59 10.94
C GLY A 209 -15.91 4.06 10.53
N GLU A 210 -16.10 5.35 10.19
CA GLU A 210 -17.40 5.91 9.83
C GLU A 210 -17.91 5.36 8.49
N GLY A 211 -19.16 4.91 8.47
CA GLY A 211 -19.81 4.36 7.27
C GLY A 211 -19.29 2.99 6.83
N LEU A 212 -18.41 2.34 7.61
CA LEU A 212 -17.94 0.99 7.33
C LEU A 212 -18.85 -0.04 8.01
N ALA A 213 -19.19 -1.11 7.29
CA ALA A 213 -19.84 -2.27 7.89
C ALA A 213 -18.91 -2.94 8.91
N ASP A 214 -19.47 -3.55 9.97
CA ASP A 214 -18.71 -4.13 11.07
C ASP A 214 -17.56 -5.09 10.65
N PRO A 215 -17.75 -6.01 9.69
CA PRO A 215 -16.66 -6.88 9.25
C PRO A 215 -15.48 -6.09 8.67
N ARG A 216 -15.77 -5.10 7.82
CA ARG A 216 -14.77 -4.23 7.20
C ARG A 216 -14.07 -3.36 8.24
N ARG A 217 -14.82 -2.78 9.17
CA ARG A 217 -14.24 -1.99 10.27
C ARG A 217 -13.22 -2.81 11.06
N ARG A 218 -13.57 -4.04 11.46
CA ARG A 218 -12.63 -4.93 12.16
C ARG A 218 -11.39 -5.26 11.33
N ALA A 219 -11.56 -5.45 10.01
CA ALA A 219 -10.44 -5.69 9.12
C ALA A 219 -9.50 -4.49 9.03
N VAL A 220 -10.05 -3.28 8.90
CA VAL A 220 -9.29 -2.03 8.89
C VAL A 220 -8.56 -1.83 10.21
N ASP A 221 -9.25 -1.94 11.34
CA ASP A 221 -8.66 -1.75 12.68
C ASP A 221 -7.49 -2.71 12.92
N ARG A 222 -7.62 -3.97 12.49
CA ARG A 222 -6.55 -4.97 12.60
C ARG A 222 -5.32 -4.62 11.76
N LEU A 223 -5.52 -4.18 10.51
CA LEU A 223 -4.40 -3.78 9.63
C LEU A 223 -3.74 -2.49 10.11
N LEU A 224 -4.51 -1.49 10.52
CA LEU A 224 -3.98 -0.24 11.08
C LEU A 224 -3.17 -0.52 12.36
N SER A 225 -3.71 -1.34 13.27
CA SER A 225 -2.98 -1.73 14.48
C SER A 225 -1.64 -2.39 14.17
N ALA A 226 -1.61 -3.29 13.18
CA ALA A 226 -0.38 -3.92 12.72
C ALA A 226 0.63 -2.91 12.13
N CYS A 227 0.16 -1.94 11.35
CA CYS A 227 1.01 -0.89 10.78
C CYS A 227 1.61 0.01 11.86
N TRP A 228 0.84 0.38 12.89
CA TRP A 228 1.32 1.17 14.03
C TRP A 228 2.25 0.39 14.95
N ALA A 229 2.01 -0.92 15.15
CA ALA A 229 2.88 -1.78 15.94
C ALA A 229 4.22 -2.08 15.24
N GLN A 230 4.25 -2.04 13.90
CA GLN A 230 5.41 -2.41 13.09
C GLN A 230 5.71 -1.38 11.98
N PRO A 231 5.90 -0.09 12.30
CA PRO A 231 6.05 0.97 11.29
C PRO A 231 7.29 0.79 10.41
N GLU A 232 8.40 0.26 10.95
CA GLU A 232 9.58 -0.07 10.16
C GLU A 232 9.34 -1.18 9.14
N LEU A 233 8.46 -2.15 9.45
CA LEU A 233 8.09 -3.19 8.49
C LEU A 233 7.19 -2.64 7.39
N MET A 234 6.37 -1.63 7.69
CA MET A 234 5.48 -1.01 6.72
C MET A 234 6.24 -0.16 5.69
N ALA A 235 7.31 0.51 6.07
CA ALA A 235 8.02 1.43 5.17
C ALA A 235 9.54 1.24 5.14
N GLY A 236 10.19 1.08 6.30
CA GLY A 236 11.64 0.98 6.45
C GLY A 236 12.20 2.02 7.41
N ARG A 237 13.40 1.77 7.90
CA ARG A 237 14.09 2.67 8.83
C ARG A 237 14.33 4.04 8.18
N GLY A 238 14.10 5.12 8.93
CA GLY A 238 14.32 6.50 8.50
C GLY A 238 13.40 6.99 7.38
N ARG A 239 12.34 6.23 7.06
CA ARG A 239 11.33 6.66 6.09
C ARG A 239 10.30 7.57 6.78
N PHE A 240 9.78 8.55 6.04
CA PHE A 240 8.80 9.50 6.58
C PHE A 240 7.54 8.80 7.13
N ASP A 241 7.03 7.77 6.41
CA ASP A 241 5.91 6.97 6.91
C ASP A 241 6.24 6.34 8.27
N THR A 242 7.46 5.78 8.44
CA THR A 242 7.91 5.17 9.69
C THR A 242 7.95 6.20 10.83
N GLU A 243 8.51 7.37 10.57
CA GLU A 243 8.63 8.44 11.57
C GLU A 243 7.25 8.91 12.06
N ILE A 244 6.33 9.15 11.13
CA ILE A 244 4.97 9.61 11.47
C ILE A 244 4.18 8.54 12.22
N LEU A 245 4.18 7.28 11.74
CA LEU A 245 3.45 6.19 12.38
C LEU A 245 4.01 5.88 13.79
N THR A 246 5.32 6.05 13.97
CA THR A 246 5.96 5.88 15.30
C THR A 246 5.60 7.03 16.24
N ARG A 247 5.52 8.26 15.73
CA ARG A 247 5.30 9.46 16.55
C ARG A 247 3.84 9.66 16.94
N PHE A 248 2.93 9.23 16.09
CA PHE A 248 1.49 9.43 16.25
C PHE A 248 0.71 8.10 16.06
N PRO A 249 1.04 7.06 16.88
CA PRO A 249 0.35 5.79 16.78
C PRO A 249 -1.13 5.96 17.13
N GLN A 250 -2.01 5.30 16.39
CA GLN A 250 -3.47 5.34 16.50
C GLN A 250 -4.14 6.64 16.06
N ASP A 251 -3.43 7.76 16.03
CA ASP A 251 -3.98 9.07 15.62
C ASP A 251 -3.79 9.36 14.14
N VAL A 252 -2.64 8.94 13.58
CA VAL A 252 -2.29 9.25 12.19
C VAL A 252 -1.96 7.96 11.43
N PHE A 253 -2.51 7.84 10.24
CA PHE A 253 -2.07 6.86 9.26
C PHE A 253 -1.68 7.55 7.97
N ILE A 254 -0.49 7.28 7.47
CA ILE A 254 -0.03 7.79 6.18
C ILE A 254 0.58 6.66 5.34
N LYS A 255 0.52 6.82 4.03
CA LYS A 255 1.10 5.86 3.10
C LYS A 255 1.58 6.53 1.82
N ALA A 256 2.87 6.40 1.56
CA ALA A 256 3.46 6.82 0.28
C ALA A 256 3.02 5.93 -0.87
N GLY A 257 2.78 6.55 -2.02
CA GLY A 257 2.70 5.91 -3.34
C GLY A 257 3.88 6.31 -4.22
N ALA A 258 4.01 5.69 -5.37
CA ALA A 258 4.97 6.10 -6.39
C ALA A 258 4.53 7.41 -7.05
N GLU A 259 5.45 8.07 -7.76
CA GLU A 259 5.20 9.32 -8.53
C GLU A 259 4.65 10.47 -7.68
N GLY A 260 5.11 10.60 -6.43
CA GLY A 260 4.74 11.69 -5.53
C GLY A 260 3.31 11.63 -5.00
N VAL A 261 2.64 10.49 -5.05
CA VAL A 261 1.31 10.31 -4.45
C VAL A 261 1.46 9.97 -2.97
N TYR A 262 0.67 10.64 -2.15
CA TYR A 262 0.56 10.41 -0.72
C TYR A 262 -0.90 10.38 -0.30
N CYS A 263 -1.29 9.41 0.50
CA CYS A 263 -2.58 9.38 1.18
C CYS A 263 -2.35 9.31 2.69
N GLY A 264 -3.25 9.92 3.45
CA GLY A 264 -3.19 9.88 4.89
C GLY A 264 -4.49 10.33 5.54
N ALA A 265 -4.63 10.06 6.83
CA ALA A 265 -5.75 10.48 7.63
C ALA A 265 -5.32 10.72 9.08
N ILE A 266 -6.05 11.60 9.74
CA ILE A 266 -5.91 11.96 11.16
C ILE A 266 -7.27 11.70 11.81
N ARG A 267 -7.26 11.08 12.99
CA ARG A 267 -8.47 10.93 13.82
C ARG A 267 -8.95 12.23 14.38
#